data_a5628e6a760ad6d7118c7ad3bd3051e2
#
_entry.id   a5628e6a760ad6d7118c7ad3bd3051e2
#
_cell.length_a   1.000
_cell.length_b   1.000
_cell.length_c   1.000
_cell.angle_alpha   90.00
_cell.angle_beta   90.00
_cell.angle_gamma   90.00
#
_symmetry.space_group_name_H-M   'P 1'
#
loop_
_entity.id
_entity.type
_entity.pdbx_description
1 polymer ?
#
loop_
_entity_poly.entity_id
_entity_poly.type
_entity_poly.pdbx_seq_one_letter_code
_entity_poly.pdbx_strand_id
1 'polypeptide(L)'
;AVIPAPYREREQISYETGKRIVGMVHEDLTPSKIMTRKAFENAVVVASAIGGSSNCTAHLSAIAKHMGIKFDLSDWQKLGHNIPLLVNCQPAGEYLMESFHRAGAIPAVMKELIKNKKIHTKIKTVTGKTVGENLRKKVDVDNKVIKTFKNALTEKAGFLVMKSNFFSSAIMKTSVISNCLLYTSPSPRD
;
A
#
# COMPACT_ATOMS: atom_id res chain seq x y z
N ALA A 1 3.68 10.91 0.89
CA ALA A 1 4.23 10.38 -0.37
C ALA A 1 3.33 10.64 -1.57
N VAL A 2 2.06 10.94 -1.36
CA VAL A 2 1.07 11.19 -2.44
C VAL A 2 0.77 12.69 -2.68
N ILE A 3 1.54 13.59 -2.06
CA ILE A 3 1.41 15.04 -2.30
C ILE A 3 1.86 15.32 -3.73
N PRO A 4 1.05 15.99 -4.58
CA PRO A 4 1.42 16.31 -5.95
C PRO A 4 2.71 17.14 -6.02
N ALA A 5 3.51 16.92 -7.08
CA ALA A 5 4.83 17.55 -7.21
C ALA A 5 4.83 19.08 -7.09
N PRO A 6 3.87 19.83 -7.70
CA PRO A 6 3.87 21.29 -7.67
C PRO A 6 3.33 21.89 -6.35
N TYR A 7 2.89 21.06 -5.41
CA TYR A 7 2.30 21.55 -4.16
C TYR A 7 3.39 22.00 -3.18
N ARG A 8 3.21 23.18 -2.61
CA ARG A 8 4.11 23.79 -1.60
C ARG A 8 4.29 22.89 -0.37
N GLU A 9 3.29 22.11 -0.03
CA GLU A 9 3.31 21.15 1.08
C GLU A 9 4.42 20.10 0.93
N ARG A 10 4.93 19.85 -0.28
CA ARG A 10 6.08 18.95 -0.48
C ARG A 10 7.37 19.51 0.10
N GLU A 11 7.61 20.80 -0.07
CA GLU A 11 8.78 21.47 0.50
C GLU A 11 8.69 21.46 2.02
N GLN A 12 7.52 21.81 2.54
CA GLN A 12 7.28 21.81 3.98
C GLN A 12 7.50 20.43 4.60
N ILE A 13 6.95 19.35 4.00
CA ILE A 13 7.12 17.99 4.53
C ILE A 13 8.57 17.54 4.43
N SER A 14 9.33 17.99 3.44
CA SER A 14 10.77 17.69 3.31
C SER A 14 11.55 18.33 4.46
N TYR A 15 11.28 19.60 4.78
CA TYR A 15 11.89 20.29 5.90
C TYR A 15 11.53 19.62 7.25
N GLU A 16 10.26 19.31 7.48
CA GLU A 16 9.82 18.61 8.69
C GLU A 16 10.42 17.20 8.81
N THR A 17 10.64 16.52 7.68
CA THR A 17 11.33 15.21 7.67
C THR A 17 12.76 15.33 8.13
N GLY A 18 13.49 16.37 7.68
CA GLY A 18 14.86 16.65 8.15
C GLY A 18 14.92 16.94 9.65
N LYS A 19 14.00 17.73 10.18
CA LYS A 19 13.89 17.96 11.63
C LYS A 19 13.54 16.68 12.38
N ARG A 20 12.63 15.87 11.84
CA ARG A 20 12.18 14.65 12.50
C ARG A 20 13.28 13.60 12.62
N ILE A 21 14.13 13.43 11.60
CA ILE A 21 15.21 12.44 11.65
C ILE A 21 16.21 12.74 12.78
N VAL A 22 16.51 14.01 13.02
CA VAL A 22 17.37 14.42 14.16
C VAL A 22 16.70 14.05 15.49
N GLY A 23 15.41 14.34 15.65
CA GLY A 23 14.64 13.93 16.82
C GLY A 23 14.63 12.42 17.05
N MET A 24 14.52 11.63 15.97
CA MET A 24 14.56 10.16 16.05
C MET A 24 15.89 9.64 16.58
N VAL A 25 17.01 10.29 16.27
CA VAL A 25 18.33 9.93 16.82
C VAL A 25 18.35 10.13 18.35
N HIS A 26 17.87 11.27 18.83
CA HIS A 26 17.79 11.54 20.28
C HIS A 26 16.83 10.60 21.02
N GLU A 27 15.75 10.16 20.35
CA GLU A 27 14.77 9.20 20.90
C GLU A 27 15.24 7.73 20.78
N ASP A 28 16.41 7.48 20.18
CA ASP A 28 16.87 6.14 19.80
C ASP A 28 15.81 5.35 19.02
N LEU A 29 15.05 6.07 18.16
CA LEU A 29 14.02 5.50 17.31
C LEU A 29 14.63 4.99 16.00
N THR A 30 15.24 3.83 16.05
CA THR A 30 15.93 3.21 14.93
C THR A 30 14.98 2.58 13.90
N PRO A 31 15.43 2.36 12.64
CA PRO A 31 14.66 1.64 11.63
C PRO A 31 14.16 0.26 12.10
N SER A 32 14.96 -0.49 12.87
CA SER A 32 14.61 -1.81 13.40
C SER A 32 13.42 -1.78 14.38
N LYS A 33 13.20 -0.65 15.07
CA LYS A 33 12.04 -0.47 15.96
C LYS A 33 10.75 -0.17 15.21
N ILE A 34 10.84 0.27 13.95
CA ILE A 34 9.71 0.66 13.09
C ILE A 34 9.42 -0.40 12.04
N MET A 35 10.46 -0.86 11.33
CA MET A 35 10.35 -1.82 10.23
C MET A 35 10.27 -3.26 10.76
N THR A 36 9.21 -3.55 11.50
CA THR A 36 8.93 -4.89 12.03
C THR A 36 8.20 -5.74 10.99
N ARG A 37 8.15 -7.05 11.19
CA ARG A 37 7.36 -7.96 10.34
C ARG A 37 5.93 -7.45 10.13
N LYS A 38 5.24 -6.99 11.17
CA LYS A 38 3.89 -6.43 11.09
C LYS A 38 3.81 -5.14 10.27
N ALA A 39 4.89 -4.35 10.21
CA ALA A 39 4.94 -3.17 9.35
C ALA A 39 4.97 -3.56 7.86
N PHE A 40 5.72 -4.61 7.50
CA PHE A 40 5.71 -5.15 6.14
C PHE A 40 4.35 -5.76 5.77
N GLU A 41 3.70 -6.46 6.69
CA GLU A 41 2.34 -6.97 6.48
C GLU A 41 1.35 -5.85 6.19
N ASN A 42 1.39 -4.75 6.95
CA ASN A 42 0.60 -3.56 6.67
C ASN A 42 0.91 -2.95 5.30
N ALA A 43 2.19 -2.90 4.92
CA ALA A 43 2.59 -2.35 3.63
C ALA A 43 2.01 -3.16 2.45
N VAL A 44 2.00 -4.51 2.54
CA VAL A 44 1.36 -5.38 1.55
C VAL A 44 -0.13 -5.09 1.43
N VAL A 45 -0.82 -5.02 2.57
CA VAL A 45 -2.28 -4.80 2.59
C VAL A 45 -2.64 -3.43 2.01
N VAL A 46 -1.91 -2.38 2.39
CA VAL A 46 -2.13 -1.02 1.86
C VAL A 46 -1.79 -0.96 0.38
N ALA A 47 -0.66 -1.54 -0.05
CA ALA A 47 -0.28 -1.58 -1.47
C ALA A 47 -1.33 -2.30 -2.32
N SER A 48 -1.92 -3.39 -1.81
CA SER A 48 -3.01 -4.11 -2.47
C SER A 48 -4.28 -3.25 -2.56
N ALA A 49 -4.68 -2.61 -1.45
CA ALA A 49 -5.90 -1.80 -1.38
C ALA A 49 -5.88 -0.57 -2.31
N ILE A 50 -4.70 -0.01 -2.56
CA ILE A 50 -4.55 1.16 -3.46
C ILE A 50 -4.23 0.78 -4.91
N GLY A 51 -4.13 -0.51 -5.24
CA GLY A 51 -3.66 -0.94 -6.55
C GLY A 51 -2.22 -0.50 -6.84
N GLY A 52 -1.33 -0.66 -5.85
CA GLY A 52 0.06 -0.24 -5.91
C GLY A 52 0.88 -0.93 -7.01
N SER A 53 2.10 -0.44 -7.23
CA SER A 53 3.00 -1.00 -8.26
C SER A 53 3.54 -2.38 -7.86
N SER A 54 3.72 -3.27 -8.84
CA SER A 54 4.42 -4.55 -8.64
C SER A 54 5.88 -4.39 -8.20
N ASN A 55 6.50 -3.23 -8.43
CA ASN A 55 7.84 -2.91 -7.92
C ASN A 55 7.91 -2.95 -6.39
N CYS A 56 6.78 -2.73 -5.69
CA CYS A 56 6.71 -2.86 -4.24
C CYS A 56 7.19 -4.23 -3.75
N THR A 57 6.95 -5.29 -4.53
CA THR A 57 7.34 -6.66 -4.14
C THR A 57 8.85 -6.81 -4.04
N ALA A 58 9.59 -6.34 -5.03
CA ALA A 58 11.04 -6.38 -5.05
C ALA A 58 11.64 -5.49 -3.95
N HIS A 59 11.17 -4.24 -3.84
CA HIS A 59 11.71 -3.27 -2.88
C HIS A 59 11.43 -3.68 -1.43
N LEU A 60 10.20 -4.07 -1.08
CA LEU A 60 9.89 -4.49 0.29
C LEU A 60 10.62 -5.77 0.68
N SER A 61 10.78 -6.73 -0.25
CA SER A 61 11.57 -7.94 0.01
C SER A 61 13.04 -7.63 0.25
N ALA A 62 13.62 -6.70 -0.53
CA ALA A 62 15.00 -6.25 -0.33
C ALA A 62 15.21 -5.58 1.02
N ILE A 63 14.32 -4.64 1.39
CA ILE A 63 14.37 -3.94 2.68
C ILE A 63 14.21 -4.94 3.83
N ALA A 64 13.24 -5.85 3.74
CA ALA A 64 13.02 -6.87 4.76
C ALA A 64 14.26 -7.77 4.95
N LYS A 65 14.92 -8.16 3.85
CA LYS A 65 16.17 -8.93 3.90
C LYS A 65 17.29 -8.19 4.63
N HIS A 66 17.47 -6.88 4.36
CA HIS A 66 18.43 -6.05 5.08
C HIS A 66 18.12 -5.93 6.58
N MET A 67 16.85 -6.00 6.94
CA MET A 67 16.39 -6.00 8.35
C MET A 67 16.46 -7.38 9.01
N GLY A 68 16.92 -8.43 8.31
CA GLY A 68 16.91 -9.81 8.82
C GLY A 68 15.51 -10.41 8.96
N ILE A 69 14.50 -9.84 8.29
CA ILE A 69 13.11 -10.29 8.35
C ILE A 69 12.83 -11.24 7.20
N LYS A 70 12.37 -12.44 7.52
CA LYS A 70 11.90 -13.39 6.49
C LYS A 70 10.60 -12.87 5.89
N PHE A 71 10.66 -12.46 4.64
CA PHE A 71 9.56 -11.87 3.89
C PHE A 71 9.72 -12.18 2.40
N ASP A 72 8.75 -12.83 1.80
CA ASP A 72 8.83 -13.33 0.42
C ASP A 72 7.51 -13.16 -0.36
N LEU A 73 7.49 -13.62 -1.60
CA LEU A 73 6.31 -13.52 -2.47
C LEU A 73 5.09 -14.28 -1.91
N SER A 74 5.28 -15.32 -1.09
CA SER A 74 4.15 -16.03 -0.48
C SER A 74 3.37 -15.15 0.49
N ASP A 75 4.03 -14.16 1.09
CA ASP A 75 3.38 -13.17 1.95
C ASP A 75 2.45 -12.26 1.16
N TRP A 76 2.84 -11.88 -0.04
CA TRP A 76 1.99 -11.10 -0.96
C TRP A 76 0.72 -11.85 -1.32
N GLN A 77 0.83 -13.14 -1.60
CA GLN A 77 -0.33 -13.99 -1.87
C GLN A 77 -1.26 -14.11 -0.65
N LYS A 78 -0.69 -14.40 0.53
CA LYS A 78 -1.46 -14.66 1.74
C LYS A 78 -2.17 -13.40 2.28
N LEU A 79 -1.47 -12.28 2.29
CA LEU A 79 -1.92 -11.04 2.93
C LEU A 79 -2.62 -10.10 1.95
N GLY A 80 -2.17 -10.06 0.70
CA GLY A 80 -2.56 -9.06 -0.27
C GLY A 80 -3.65 -9.51 -1.23
N HIS A 81 -3.63 -10.76 -1.71
CA HIS A 81 -4.48 -11.20 -2.82
C HIS A 81 -5.98 -10.93 -2.60
N ASN A 82 -6.50 -11.22 -1.41
CA ASN A 82 -7.91 -11.05 -1.06
C ASN A 82 -8.26 -9.65 -0.55
N ILE A 83 -7.37 -8.67 -0.72
CA ILE A 83 -7.67 -7.28 -0.37
C ILE A 83 -8.39 -6.61 -1.55
N PRO A 84 -9.53 -5.95 -1.30
CA PRO A 84 -10.26 -5.25 -2.35
C PRO A 84 -9.55 -3.98 -2.81
N LEU A 85 -9.80 -3.59 -4.07
CA LEU A 85 -9.35 -2.30 -4.60
C LEU A 85 -10.26 -1.18 -4.07
N LEU A 86 -9.68 -0.31 -3.24
CA LEU A 86 -10.41 0.79 -2.62
C LEU A 86 -10.17 2.14 -3.31
N VAL A 87 -9.12 2.29 -4.08
CA VAL A 87 -8.75 3.57 -4.70
C VAL A 87 -9.09 3.58 -6.18
N ASN A 88 -10.01 4.47 -6.56
CA ASN A 88 -10.48 4.67 -7.92
C ASN A 88 -9.53 5.59 -8.71
N CYS A 89 -8.26 5.19 -8.84
CA CYS A 89 -7.26 5.95 -9.56
C CYS A 89 -6.61 5.14 -10.69
N GLN A 90 -6.18 5.86 -11.72
CA GLN A 90 -5.46 5.26 -12.84
C GLN A 90 -4.20 4.49 -12.36
N PRO A 91 -3.84 3.38 -13.01
CA PRO A 91 -4.44 2.80 -14.22
C PRO A 91 -5.66 1.89 -13.98
N ALA A 92 -6.00 1.57 -12.74
CA ALA A 92 -7.08 0.66 -12.39
C ALA A 92 -8.44 1.36 -12.20
N GLY A 93 -8.49 2.67 -12.20
CA GLY A 93 -9.69 3.50 -12.00
C GLY A 93 -9.66 4.77 -12.85
N GLU A 94 -10.48 5.74 -12.48
CA GLU A 94 -10.81 6.91 -13.29
C GLU A 94 -9.99 8.16 -12.94
N TYR A 95 -9.69 8.35 -11.66
CA TYR A 95 -9.12 9.60 -11.14
C TYR A 95 -7.59 9.61 -11.19
N LEU A 96 -7.02 10.82 -11.07
CA LEU A 96 -5.57 11.02 -10.95
C LEU A 96 -5.13 11.02 -9.49
N MET A 97 -3.81 10.92 -9.25
CA MET A 97 -3.23 10.93 -7.90
C MET A 97 -3.48 12.22 -7.12
N GLU A 98 -3.72 13.35 -7.81
CA GLU A 98 -4.12 14.60 -7.17
C GLU A 98 -5.50 14.47 -6.48
N SER A 99 -6.45 13.85 -7.17
CA SER A 99 -7.77 13.55 -6.59
C SER A 99 -7.65 12.63 -5.37
N PHE A 100 -6.77 11.63 -5.43
CA PHE A 100 -6.48 10.76 -4.29
C PHE A 100 -5.90 11.53 -3.10
N HIS A 101 -4.97 12.47 -3.36
CA HIS A 101 -4.42 13.32 -2.32
C HIS A 101 -5.52 14.14 -1.63
N ARG A 102 -6.39 14.80 -2.40
CA ARG A 102 -7.51 15.60 -1.89
C ARG A 102 -8.59 14.78 -1.17
N ALA A 103 -8.79 13.53 -1.59
CA ALA A 103 -9.77 12.61 -1.00
C ALA A 103 -9.35 12.01 0.36
N GLY A 104 -8.23 12.42 0.94
CA GLY A 104 -7.73 11.94 2.23
C GLY A 104 -6.59 10.93 2.13
N ALA A 105 -6.16 10.56 0.94
CA ALA A 105 -4.93 9.80 0.63
C ALA A 105 -4.78 8.50 1.45
N ILE A 106 -3.53 8.10 1.73
CA ILE A 106 -3.21 6.88 2.50
C ILE A 106 -3.88 6.85 3.89
N PRO A 107 -3.96 7.95 4.67
CA PRO A 107 -4.67 7.92 5.94
C PRO A 107 -6.13 7.49 5.83
N ALA A 108 -6.85 7.92 4.81
CA ALA A 108 -8.24 7.51 4.58
C ALA A 108 -8.36 6.02 4.26
N VAL A 109 -7.51 5.50 3.38
CA VAL A 109 -7.44 4.07 3.06
C VAL A 109 -7.11 3.24 4.31
N MET A 110 -6.11 3.64 5.08
CA MET A 110 -5.74 2.92 6.31
C MET A 110 -6.86 2.92 7.34
N LYS A 111 -7.64 4.00 7.47
CA LYS A 111 -8.81 4.01 8.35
C LYS A 111 -9.86 2.99 7.93
N GLU A 112 -10.12 2.88 6.64
CA GLU A 112 -11.06 1.88 6.13
C GLU A 112 -10.55 0.45 6.38
N LEU A 113 -9.24 0.22 6.19
CA LEU A 113 -8.58 -1.04 6.53
C LEU A 113 -8.65 -1.38 8.03
N ILE A 114 -8.52 -0.37 8.92
CA ILE A 114 -8.67 -0.55 10.38
C ILE A 114 -10.08 -0.97 10.73
N LYS A 115 -11.11 -0.32 10.18
CA LYS A 115 -12.52 -0.68 10.41
C LYS A 115 -12.79 -2.14 10.08
N ASN A 116 -12.14 -2.65 9.04
CA ASN A 116 -12.25 -4.04 8.59
C ASN A 116 -11.19 -4.98 9.20
N LYS A 117 -10.45 -4.54 10.21
CA LYS A 117 -9.44 -5.33 10.95
C LYS A 117 -8.36 -5.96 10.05
N LYS A 118 -7.95 -5.25 8.97
CA LYS A 118 -7.01 -5.76 7.98
C LYS A 118 -5.56 -5.35 8.24
N ILE A 119 -5.30 -4.36 9.11
CA ILE A 119 -3.95 -3.89 9.43
C ILE A 119 -3.68 -3.84 10.93
N HIS A 120 -2.41 -3.94 11.28
CA HIS A 120 -1.92 -3.84 12.65
C HIS A 120 -1.84 -2.37 13.08
N THR A 121 -2.52 -2.01 14.16
CA THR A 121 -2.60 -0.63 14.65
C THR A 121 -1.58 -0.29 15.73
N LYS A 122 -1.01 -1.30 16.42
CA LYS A 122 -0.12 -1.12 17.57
C LYS A 122 1.37 -1.00 17.21
N ILE A 123 1.72 -0.96 15.92
CA ILE A 123 3.12 -0.83 15.49
C ILE A 123 3.55 0.64 15.50
N LYS A 124 4.80 0.88 15.91
CA LYS A 124 5.41 2.23 15.92
C LYS A 124 5.65 2.75 14.52
N THR A 125 5.64 4.05 14.40
CA THR A 125 5.94 4.79 13.16
C THR A 125 7.06 5.81 13.41
N VAL A 126 7.50 6.48 12.35
CA VAL A 126 8.51 7.56 12.42
C VAL A 126 8.13 8.71 13.37
N THR A 127 6.86 8.86 13.71
CA THR A 127 6.41 9.89 14.68
C THR A 127 6.65 9.51 16.14
N GLY A 128 7.14 8.31 16.42
CA GLY A 128 7.23 7.75 17.76
C GLY A 128 5.90 7.16 18.29
N LYS A 129 4.79 7.50 17.63
CA LYS A 129 3.44 7.01 17.92
C LYS A 129 3.10 5.78 17.11
N THR A 130 2.08 5.05 17.53
CA THR A 130 1.56 3.91 16.77
C THR A 130 0.74 4.35 15.55
N VAL A 131 0.54 3.42 14.62
CA VAL A 131 -0.36 3.62 13.46
C VAL A 131 -1.75 4.05 13.93
N GLY A 132 -2.31 3.37 14.93
CA GLY A 132 -3.64 3.71 15.45
C GLY A 132 -3.72 5.12 16.05
N GLU A 133 -2.69 5.55 16.80
CA GLU A 133 -2.64 6.90 17.37
C GLU A 133 -2.55 7.99 16.29
N ASN A 134 -1.71 7.78 15.27
CA ASN A 134 -1.58 8.72 14.17
C ASN A 134 -2.88 8.89 13.36
N LEU A 135 -3.69 7.84 13.29
CA LEU A 135 -4.93 7.82 12.52
C LEU A 135 -6.18 8.22 13.33
N ARG A 136 -6.03 8.66 14.58
CA ARG A 136 -7.18 9.16 15.40
C ARG A 136 -7.81 10.43 14.83
N LYS A 137 -7.02 11.32 14.24
CA LYS A 137 -7.53 12.57 13.67
C LYS A 137 -8.57 12.26 12.58
N LYS A 138 -9.64 13.06 12.54
CA LYS A 138 -10.63 12.98 11.47
C LYS A 138 -9.94 13.22 10.12
N VAL A 139 -10.32 12.46 9.13
CA VAL A 139 -9.90 12.63 7.72
C VAL A 139 -11.18 12.75 6.91
N ASP A 140 -11.30 13.80 6.15
CA ASP A 140 -12.40 13.94 5.21
C ASP A 140 -12.13 13.02 4.02
N VAL A 141 -13.13 12.23 3.65
CA VAL A 141 -12.98 11.19 2.63
C VAL A 141 -13.98 11.45 1.50
N ASP A 142 -13.48 11.59 0.29
CA ASP A 142 -14.32 11.55 -0.90
C ASP A 142 -14.52 10.09 -1.35
N ASN A 143 -15.72 9.58 -1.13
CA ASN A 143 -16.08 8.20 -1.47
C ASN A 143 -16.19 7.93 -2.99
N LYS A 144 -16.12 8.93 -3.85
CA LYS A 144 -15.97 8.74 -5.29
C LYS A 144 -14.59 8.21 -5.63
N VAL A 145 -13.58 8.71 -4.92
CA VAL A 145 -12.16 8.38 -5.13
C VAL A 145 -11.70 7.25 -4.23
N ILE A 146 -12.05 7.28 -2.93
CA ILE A 146 -11.67 6.25 -1.95
C ILE A 146 -12.93 5.50 -1.52
N LYS A 147 -13.08 4.29 -2.01
CA LYS A 147 -14.23 3.42 -1.76
C LYS A 147 -14.18 2.78 -0.38
N THR A 148 -15.34 2.39 0.14
CA THR A 148 -15.44 1.51 1.30
C THR A 148 -15.28 0.04 0.88
N PHE A 149 -15.02 -0.85 1.83
CA PHE A 149 -14.99 -2.30 1.55
C PHE A 149 -16.25 -2.81 0.88
N LYS A 150 -17.39 -2.31 1.30
CA LYS A 150 -18.71 -2.71 0.74
C LYS A 150 -18.89 -2.29 -0.72
N ASN A 151 -18.27 -1.19 -1.13
CA ASN A 151 -18.39 -0.60 -2.46
C ASN A 151 -17.04 -0.59 -3.20
N ALA A 152 -16.20 -1.58 -2.95
CA ALA A 152 -14.90 -1.70 -3.60
C ALA A 152 -15.04 -1.84 -5.12
N LEU A 153 -14.05 -1.37 -5.86
CA LEU A 153 -14.02 -1.48 -7.32
C LEU A 153 -13.87 -2.93 -7.78
N THR A 154 -13.08 -3.69 -7.03
CA THR A 154 -12.81 -5.12 -7.28
C THR A 154 -12.58 -5.80 -5.94
N GLU A 155 -13.24 -6.93 -5.71
CA GLU A 155 -13.19 -7.63 -4.40
C GLU A 155 -11.83 -8.26 -4.09
N LYS A 156 -11.16 -8.78 -5.11
CA LYS A 156 -9.86 -9.44 -5.00
C LYS A 156 -8.87 -8.79 -5.97
N ALA A 157 -8.29 -7.70 -5.54
CA ALA A 157 -7.48 -6.83 -6.40
C ALA A 157 -6.00 -6.74 -6.01
N GLY A 158 -5.56 -7.58 -5.11
CA GLY A 158 -4.18 -7.64 -4.70
C GLY A 158 -3.28 -8.35 -5.72
N PHE A 159 -2.13 -8.79 -5.25
CA PHE A 159 -1.15 -9.46 -6.09
C PHE A 159 -1.39 -10.97 -6.08
N LEU A 160 -1.47 -11.55 -7.28
CA LEU A 160 -1.51 -13.01 -7.48
C LEU A 160 -0.08 -13.53 -7.66
N VAL A 161 0.30 -14.53 -6.89
CA VAL A 161 1.58 -15.22 -7.03
C VAL A 161 1.35 -16.59 -7.64
N MET A 162 1.87 -16.79 -8.83
CA MET A 162 1.78 -18.04 -9.58
C MET A 162 3.05 -18.86 -9.39
N LYS A 163 2.90 -20.17 -9.33
CA LYS A 163 4.00 -21.14 -9.31
C LYS A 163 3.79 -22.16 -10.40
N SER A 164 4.87 -22.64 -10.98
CA SER A 164 4.86 -23.62 -12.05
C SER A 164 6.10 -24.51 -11.97
N ASN A 165 6.11 -25.60 -12.69
CA ASN A 165 7.31 -26.42 -12.93
C ASN A 165 8.29 -25.73 -13.89
N PHE A 166 7.84 -24.71 -14.63
CA PHE A 166 8.63 -23.92 -15.58
C PHE A 166 9.40 -22.78 -14.92
N PHE A 167 8.87 -22.21 -13.83
CA PHE A 167 9.47 -21.12 -13.06
C PHE A 167 9.13 -21.26 -11.59
N SER A 168 10.01 -20.79 -10.72
CA SER A 168 9.81 -20.88 -9.27
C SER A 168 8.63 -20.03 -8.77
N SER A 169 8.48 -18.83 -9.30
CA SER A 169 7.33 -17.96 -9.03
C SER A 169 7.25 -16.79 -10.00
N ALA A 170 6.04 -16.34 -10.28
CA ALA A 170 5.74 -15.09 -10.96
C ALA A 170 4.70 -14.32 -10.16
N ILE A 171 4.70 -12.99 -10.27
CA ILE A 171 3.73 -12.14 -9.61
C ILE A 171 2.96 -11.30 -10.63
N MET A 172 1.66 -11.22 -10.44
CA MET A 172 0.77 -10.46 -11.30
C MET A 172 -0.08 -9.50 -10.46
N LYS A 173 -0.22 -8.28 -10.94
CA LYS A 173 -1.13 -7.29 -10.39
C LYS A 173 -2.52 -7.49 -10.97
N THR A 174 -3.47 -7.95 -10.17
CA THR A 174 -4.81 -8.28 -10.65
C THR A 174 -5.72 -7.06 -10.83
N SER A 175 -5.46 -5.97 -10.15
CA SER A 175 -6.28 -4.74 -10.18
C SER A 175 -6.38 -4.04 -11.55
N VAL A 176 -5.52 -4.37 -12.50
CA VAL A 176 -5.48 -3.76 -13.85
C VAL A 176 -5.85 -4.74 -14.96
N ILE A 177 -6.26 -5.97 -14.62
CA ILE A 177 -6.68 -6.96 -15.60
C ILE A 177 -8.12 -6.66 -16.01
N SER A 178 -8.34 -6.41 -17.29
CA SER A 178 -9.69 -6.29 -17.82
C SER A 178 -10.38 -7.65 -17.89
N ASN A 179 -11.70 -7.67 -17.77
CA ASN A 179 -12.49 -8.90 -17.90
C ASN A 179 -12.25 -9.60 -19.24
N CYS A 180 -12.01 -8.84 -20.31
CA CYS A 180 -11.67 -9.37 -21.62
C CYS A 180 -10.41 -10.26 -21.57
N LEU A 181 -9.36 -9.83 -20.88
CA LEU A 181 -8.12 -10.58 -20.77
C LEU A 181 -8.22 -11.84 -19.89
N LEU A 182 -9.27 -11.96 -19.09
CA LEU A 182 -9.51 -13.18 -18.28
C LEU A 182 -10.11 -14.32 -19.10
N TYR A 183 -10.79 -14.02 -20.21
CA TYR A 183 -11.55 -14.99 -20.99
C TYR A 183 -11.06 -15.14 -22.42
N THR A 184 -10.30 -14.20 -22.90
CA THR A 184 -9.65 -14.30 -24.21
C THR A 184 -8.16 -14.52 -24.00
N SER A 185 -7.64 -15.56 -24.60
CA SER A 185 -6.21 -15.72 -24.86
C SER A 185 -5.96 -15.28 -26.29
N PRO A 186 -5.93 -14.01 -26.62
CA PRO A 186 -5.46 -13.62 -27.93
C PRO A 186 -3.95 -13.52 -27.80
N SER A 187 -3.26 -14.53 -28.21
CA SER A 187 -1.98 -14.24 -28.80
C SER A 187 -2.27 -13.39 -30.05
N PRO A 188 -1.74 -12.17 -30.16
CA PRO A 188 -1.89 -11.38 -31.39
C PRO A 188 -1.16 -12.00 -32.58
N ARG A 189 -0.70 -13.22 -32.43
CA ARG A 189 0.08 -13.98 -33.40
C ARG A 189 -0.54 -15.32 -33.76
N ASP A 190 -1.70 -15.67 -33.21
CA ASP A 190 -2.49 -16.83 -33.54
C ASP A 190 -3.55 -16.49 -34.57
#